data_b5f42ab0da551bde97dcc2b57f72288f
#
_entry.id   b5f42ab0da551bde97dcc2b57f72288f
#
_cell.length_a   1.000
_cell.length_b   1.000
_cell.length_c   1.000
_cell.angle_alpha   90.00
_cell.angle_beta   90.00
_cell.angle_gamma   90.00
#
_symmetry.space_group_name_H-M   'P 1'
#
loop_
_entity.id
_entity.type
_entity.pdbx_description
1 polymer ?
#
loop_
_entity_poly.entity_id
_entity_poly.type
_entity_poly.pdbx_seq_one_letter_code
_entity_poly.pdbx_strand_id
1 'polypeptide(L)'
;STPDTFRLQEASYIYDSNGNVLAKLTGDEDSSYLTYDQIPQNAVNAFVAIEDRTFWENPGIDIKGIFRVAINYFLTEGAEKHGASTITQQLARNRFLTREVSMERKIKEMLISLDLTKKYTKEQIMEFYINDISFANTYYGLQAAARGYFGKDADELSLSQTAYLCAIPNSPTYYNPYRHPENALTRRDKILEDML
;
A
#
# COMPACT_ATOMS: atom_id res chain seq x y z
N SER A 1 -12.91 -1.70 14.43
CA SER A 1 -11.83 -2.57 13.99
C SER A 1 -10.67 -2.42 14.95
N THR A 2 -10.29 -3.50 15.58
CA THR A 2 -9.13 -3.58 16.47
C THR A 2 -7.85 -3.81 15.64
N PRO A 3 -6.64 -3.57 16.19
CA PRO A 3 -5.38 -3.95 15.54
C PRO A 3 -5.40 -5.39 15.01
N ASP A 4 -6.09 -6.29 15.70
CA ASP A 4 -6.27 -7.68 15.29
C ASP A 4 -6.96 -7.83 13.92
N THR A 5 -7.80 -6.88 13.49
CA THR A 5 -8.45 -6.95 12.18
C THR A 5 -7.44 -6.83 11.02
N PHE A 6 -6.32 -6.15 11.23
CA PHE A 6 -5.23 -6.07 10.25
C PHE A 6 -4.26 -7.25 10.37
N ARG A 7 -4.18 -7.89 11.54
CA ARG A 7 -3.30 -9.03 11.81
C ARG A 7 -3.94 -10.38 11.57
N LEU A 8 -5.27 -10.47 11.44
CA LEU A 8 -6.00 -11.73 11.25
C LEU A 8 -5.70 -12.50 9.96
N GLN A 9 -4.85 -11.96 9.08
CA GLN A 9 -4.28 -12.73 7.97
C GLN A 9 -2.96 -13.44 8.33
N GLU A 10 -2.44 -13.23 9.55
CA GLU A 10 -1.12 -13.73 9.94
C GLU A 10 -1.08 -15.21 10.31
N ALA A 11 -2.18 -15.81 10.75
CA ALA A 11 -2.25 -17.23 11.04
C ALA A 11 -3.68 -17.71 11.13
N SER A 12 -4.01 -18.79 10.48
CA SER A 12 -5.21 -19.57 10.76
C SER A 12 -4.88 -20.57 11.84
N TYR A 13 -5.66 -20.57 12.93
CA TYR A 13 -5.56 -21.56 14.00
C TYR A 13 -6.69 -22.56 13.88
N ILE A 14 -6.39 -23.83 14.01
CA ILE A 14 -7.38 -24.88 14.20
C ILE A 14 -7.53 -25.12 15.70
N TYR A 15 -8.75 -25.01 16.21
CA TYR A 15 -9.06 -25.23 17.61
C TYR A 15 -9.81 -26.56 17.79
N ASP A 16 -9.59 -27.22 18.93
CA ASP A 16 -10.44 -28.34 19.36
C ASP A 16 -11.79 -27.83 19.90
N SER A 17 -12.70 -28.78 20.22
CA SER A 17 -14.01 -28.47 20.79
C SER A 17 -13.95 -27.77 22.16
N ASN A 18 -12.79 -27.71 22.81
CA ASN A 18 -12.55 -27.09 24.11
C ASN A 18 -11.86 -25.73 23.98
N GLY A 19 -11.59 -25.26 22.72
CA GLY A 19 -10.93 -24.00 22.45
C GLY A 19 -9.40 -24.03 22.54
N ASN A 20 -8.77 -25.22 22.64
CA ASN A 20 -7.33 -25.34 22.62
C ASN A 20 -6.83 -25.33 21.16
N VAL A 21 -5.72 -24.67 20.91
CA VAL A 21 -5.08 -24.63 19.60
C VAL A 21 -4.54 -26.02 19.25
N LEU A 22 -5.14 -26.66 18.24
CA LEU A 22 -4.68 -27.96 17.71
C LEU A 22 -3.54 -27.80 16.73
N ALA A 23 -3.62 -26.79 15.86
CA ALA A 23 -2.59 -26.48 14.91
C ALA A 23 -2.62 -24.98 14.58
N LYS A 24 -1.45 -24.40 14.43
CA LYS A 24 -1.26 -23.13 13.75
C LYS A 24 -1.04 -23.50 12.30
N LEU A 25 -1.95 -23.10 11.41
CA LEU A 25 -1.71 -23.17 9.96
C LEU A 25 -0.74 -22.04 9.63
N THR A 26 0.52 -22.26 9.92
CA THR A 26 1.62 -21.51 9.37
C THR A 26 1.88 -22.08 7.98
N GLY A 27 1.21 -21.48 6.99
CA GLY A 27 1.72 -21.61 5.64
C GLY A 27 2.96 -20.70 5.51
N ASP A 28 3.67 -20.82 4.41
CA ASP A 28 4.76 -19.88 4.06
C ASP A 28 4.33 -18.40 4.08
N GLU A 29 3.04 -18.12 4.18
CA GLU A 29 2.42 -16.81 4.33
C GLU A 29 2.78 -16.08 5.64
N ASP A 30 3.00 -16.79 6.74
CA ASP A 30 3.43 -16.18 8.02
C ASP A 30 4.84 -15.58 7.91
N SER A 31 5.66 -16.08 6.99
CA SER A 31 7.02 -15.59 6.75
C SER A 31 7.05 -14.34 5.86
N SER A 32 5.94 -13.91 5.31
CA SER A 32 5.85 -12.77 4.37
C SER A 32 5.39 -11.46 5.02
N TYR A 33 4.89 -11.48 6.25
CA TYR A 33 4.53 -10.25 6.97
C TYR A 33 5.76 -9.56 7.54
N LEU A 34 5.87 -8.26 7.32
CA LEU A 34 6.94 -7.43 7.84
C LEU A 34 6.38 -6.50 8.92
N THR A 35 6.92 -6.54 10.13
CA THR A 35 6.69 -5.48 11.11
C THR A 35 7.37 -4.20 10.64
N TYR A 36 6.95 -3.03 11.15
CA TYR A 36 7.47 -1.76 10.65
C TYR A 36 9.01 -1.66 10.70
N ASP A 37 9.62 -2.17 11.76
CA ASP A 37 11.09 -2.22 11.94
C ASP A 37 11.80 -3.18 10.97
N GLN A 38 11.08 -4.12 10.38
CA GLN A 38 11.60 -5.04 9.33
C GLN A 38 11.44 -4.47 7.92
N ILE A 39 10.62 -3.42 7.75
CA ILE A 39 10.41 -2.79 6.43
C ILE A 39 11.64 -1.96 6.07
N PRO A 40 12.28 -2.22 4.91
CA PRO A 40 13.40 -1.40 4.47
C PRO A 40 13.02 0.08 4.35
N GLN A 41 13.82 0.97 4.94
CA GLN A 41 13.55 2.41 4.91
C GLN A 41 13.45 2.95 3.47
N ASN A 42 14.19 2.36 2.52
CA ASN A 42 14.09 2.71 1.11
C ASN A 42 12.69 2.46 0.54
N ALA A 43 11.99 1.41 0.98
CA ALA A 43 10.63 1.13 0.56
C ALA A 43 9.65 2.17 1.12
N VAL A 44 9.77 2.50 2.41
CA VAL A 44 8.98 3.55 3.05
C VAL A 44 9.18 4.88 2.30
N ASN A 45 10.44 5.27 2.07
CA ASN A 45 10.77 6.51 1.37
C ASN A 45 10.23 6.54 -0.07
N ALA A 46 10.33 5.43 -0.80
CA ALA A 46 9.81 5.32 -2.16
C ALA A 46 8.28 5.48 -2.20
N PHE A 47 7.54 4.82 -1.32
CA PHE A 47 6.09 4.97 -1.26
C PHE A 47 5.66 6.38 -0.85
N VAL A 48 6.31 6.97 0.14
CA VAL A 48 6.03 8.36 0.54
C VAL A 48 6.32 9.32 -0.61
N ALA A 49 7.45 9.18 -1.29
CA ALA A 49 7.83 10.07 -2.38
C ALA A 49 6.85 10.05 -3.56
N ILE A 50 6.37 8.86 -3.95
CA ILE A 50 5.54 8.70 -5.16
C ILE A 50 4.03 8.73 -4.90
N GLU A 51 3.58 8.27 -3.73
CA GLU A 51 2.15 8.11 -3.44
C GLU A 51 1.62 9.20 -2.50
N ASP A 52 2.41 9.68 -1.54
CA ASP A 52 1.91 10.57 -0.50
C ASP A 52 3.04 11.34 0.21
N ARG A 53 3.51 12.41 -0.41
CA ARG A 53 4.64 13.22 0.12
C ARG A 53 4.36 13.85 1.49
N THR A 54 3.12 14.00 1.87
CA THR A 54 2.72 14.55 3.17
C THR A 54 2.30 13.48 4.18
N PHE A 55 2.58 12.21 3.89
CA PHE A 55 2.11 11.07 4.68
C PHE A 55 2.33 11.24 6.19
N TRP A 56 3.52 11.67 6.59
CA TRP A 56 3.87 11.80 8.01
C TRP A 56 3.11 12.90 8.74
N GLU A 57 2.57 13.89 8.00
CA GLU A 57 1.99 15.12 8.54
C GLU A 57 0.47 15.19 8.32
N ASN A 58 -0.05 14.57 7.25
CA ASN A 58 -1.46 14.69 6.91
C ASN A 58 -2.37 13.90 7.88
N PRO A 59 -3.63 14.31 8.05
CA PRO A 59 -4.58 13.63 8.94
C PRO A 59 -5.21 12.36 8.33
N GLY A 60 -4.63 11.77 7.30
CA GLY A 60 -5.16 10.65 6.52
C GLY A 60 -5.73 11.05 5.17
N ILE A 61 -5.90 12.33 4.91
CA ILE A 61 -6.29 12.92 3.62
C ILE A 61 -5.37 14.10 3.30
N ASP A 62 -5.11 14.35 2.01
CA ASP A 62 -4.37 15.54 1.56
C ASP A 62 -5.35 16.67 1.21
N ILE A 63 -5.68 17.48 2.20
CA ILE A 63 -6.63 18.59 2.07
C ILE A 63 -6.17 19.58 0.99
N LYS A 64 -4.88 19.94 0.98
CA LYS A 64 -4.30 20.87 -0.01
C LYS A 64 -4.34 20.26 -1.42
N GLY A 65 -4.03 18.98 -1.54
CA GLY A 65 -4.11 18.23 -2.80
C GLY A 65 -5.55 18.18 -3.34
N ILE A 66 -6.54 17.96 -2.48
CA ILE A 66 -7.95 17.96 -2.85
C ILE A 66 -8.36 19.33 -3.43
N PHE A 67 -7.99 20.43 -2.75
CA PHE A 67 -8.26 21.78 -3.25
C PHE A 67 -7.55 22.05 -4.59
N ARG A 68 -6.29 21.65 -4.73
CA ARG A 68 -5.53 21.78 -5.97
C ARG A 68 -6.20 21.03 -7.13
N VAL A 69 -6.62 19.79 -6.91
CA VAL A 69 -7.34 18.99 -7.92
C VAL A 69 -8.67 19.64 -8.29
N ALA A 70 -9.43 20.14 -7.30
CA ALA A 70 -10.68 20.85 -7.56
C ALA A 70 -10.47 22.12 -8.40
N ILE A 71 -9.48 22.94 -8.07
CA ILE A 71 -9.14 24.16 -8.83
C ILE A 71 -8.72 23.79 -10.25
N ASN A 72 -7.83 22.82 -10.41
CA ASN A 72 -7.38 22.40 -11.74
C ASN A 72 -8.54 21.84 -12.58
N TYR A 73 -9.45 21.08 -11.99
CA TYR A 73 -10.64 20.59 -12.68
C TYR A 73 -11.49 21.73 -13.27
N PHE A 74 -11.67 22.83 -12.52
CA PHE A 74 -12.38 24.01 -12.99
C PHE A 74 -11.62 24.81 -14.05
N LEU A 75 -10.27 24.83 -13.98
CA LEU A 75 -9.42 25.62 -14.88
C LEU A 75 -9.08 24.89 -16.19
N THR A 76 -9.02 23.55 -16.16
CA THR A 76 -8.53 22.73 -17.30
C THR A 76 -9.64 21.88 -17.94
N GLU A 77 -10.90 22.17 -17.65
CA GLU A 77 -12.07 21.40 -18.14
C GLU A 77 -11.94 19.88 -17.92
N GLY A 78 -11.27 19.48 -16.83
CA GLY A 78 -11.17 18.07 -16.44
C GLY A 78 -9.98 17.30 -17.04
N ALA A 79 -9.02 17.96 -17.69
CA ALA A 79 -7.96 17.29 -18.46
C ALA A 79 -6.82 16.68 -17.61
N GLU A 80 -6.60 17.10 -16.37
CA GLU A 80 -5.50 16.59 -15.53
C GLU A 80 -5.98 15.71 -14.38
N LYS A 81 -5.68 14.41 -14.47
CA LYS A 81 -5.89 13.43 -13.40
C LYS A 81 -4.66 13.31 -12.48
N HIS A 82 -4.32 14.33 -11.75
CA HIS A 82 -3.38 14.17 -10.64
C HIS A 82 -4.16 13.65 -9.42
N GLY A 83 -3.84 12.44 -8.98
CA GLY A 83 -4.47 11.82 -7.82
C GLY A 83 -4.05 12.53 -6.52
N ALA A 84 -5.02 12.89 -5.68
CA ALA A 84 -4.79 13.40 -4.33
C ALA A 84 -5.10 12.33 -3.26
N SER A 85 -5.04 11.05 -3.61
CA SER A 85 -5.28 9.96 -2.67
C SER A 85 -4.03 9.66 -1.87
N THR A 86 -4.15 9.64 -0.54
CA THR A 86 -3.07 9.31 0.39
C THR A 86 -2.86 7.81 0.51
N ILE A 87 -1.74 7.41 1.13
CA ILE A 87 -1.47 6.02 1.52
C ILE A 87 -2.59 5.49 2.42
N THR A 88 -3.04 6.29 3.41
CA THR A 88 -4.13 5.89 4.32
C THR A 88 -5.45 5.68 3.56
N GLN A 89 -5.75 6.51 2.55
CA GLN A 89 -6.93 6.33 1.69
C GLN A 89 -6.84 5.06 0.84
N GLN A 90 -5.67 4.72 0.33
CA GLN A 90 -5.46 3.48 -0.41
C GLN A 90 -5.67 2.25 0.49
N LEU A 91 -5.15 2.28 1.71
CA LEU A 91 -5.38 1.23 2.70
C LEU A 91 -6.87 1.10 3.05
N ALA A 92 -7.55 2.22 3.31
CA ALA A 92 -8.99 2.24 3.60
C ALA A 92 -9.81 1.64 2.47
N ARG A 93 -9.50 2.01 1.22
CA ARG A 93 -10.16 1.48 0.03
C ARG A 93 -9.96 -0.02 -0.12
N ASN A 94 -8.74 -0.50 0.03
CA ASN A 94 -8.41 -1.91 -0.19
C ASN A 94 -9.05 -2.83 0.86
N ARG A 95 -9.15 -2.37 2.10
CA ARG A 95 -9.61 -3.19 3.22
C ARG A 95 -11.09 -3.12 3.51
N PHE A 96 -11.72 -1.98 3.29
CA PHE A 96 -13.07 -1.73 3.81
C PHE A 96 -14.10 -1.40 2.75
N LEU A 97 -13.69 -1.19 1.50
CA LEU A 97 -14.58 -0.71 0.46
C LEU A 97 -14.61 -1.64 -0.76
N THR A 98 -15.71 -1.55 -1.51
CA THR A 98 -15.88 -2.26 -2.77
C THR A 98 -15.09 -1.61 -3.91
N ARG A 99 -14.91 -2.34 -5.02
CA ARG A 99 -14.23 -1.82 -6.21
C ARG A 99 -15.06 -0.82 -7.01
N GLU A 100 -16.33 -0.63 -6.66
CA GLU A 100 -17.20 0.31 -7.34
C GLU A 100 -16.67 1.76 -7.22
N VAL A 101 -16.61 2.47 -8.32
CA VAL A 101 -16.14 3.86 -8.35
C VAL A 101 -17.34 4.79 -8.25
N SER A 102 -17.54 5.38 -7.08
CA SER A 102 -18.60 6.34 -6.81
C SER A 102 -18.13 7.47 -5.89
N MET A 103 -18.82 8.60 -5.93
CA MET A 103 -18.58 9.71 -4.99
C MET A 103 -18.86 9.28 -3.54
N GLU A 104 -19.89 8.47 -3.33
CA GLU A 104 -20.21 7.93 -2.01
C GLU A 104 -19.06 7.08 -1.46
N ARG A 105 -18.50 6.19 -2.28
CA ARG A 105 -17.32 5.42 -1.90
C ARG A 105 -16.13 6.32 -1.56
N LYS A 106 -15.90 7.40 -2.33
CA LYS A 106 -14.80 8.34 -2.07
C LYS A 106 -14.97 9.08 -0.75
N ILE A 107 -16.16 9.46 -0.39
CA ILE A 107 -16.46 10.07 0.91
C ILE A 107 -16.24 9.06 2.04
N LYS A 108 -16.72 7.83 1.90
CA LYS A 108 -16.46 6.76 2.89
C LYS A 108 -14.96 6.49 3.06
N GLU A 109 -14.21 6.44 1.96
CA GLU A 109 -12.75 6.30 1.96
C GLU A 109 -12.08 7.40 2.79
N MET A 110 -12.46 8.66 2.59
CA MET A 110 -11.92 9.79 3.35
C MET A 110 -12.27 9.71 4.85
N LEU A 111 -13.51 9.40 5.19
CA LEU A 111 -13.94 9.27 6.59
C LEU A 111 -13.22 8.13 7.32
N ILE A 112 -13.08 6.97 6.68
CA ILE A 112 -12.33 5.83 7.23
C ILE A 112 -10.85 6.22 7.40
N SER A 113 -10.26 6.94 6.46
CA SER A 113 -8.87 7.38 6.54
C SER A 113 -8.60 8.32 7.71
N LEU A 114 -9.51 9.26 7.97
CA LEU A 114 -9.45 10.13 9.14
C LEU A 114 -9.57 9.33 10.45
N ASP A 115 -10.43 8.32 10.48
CA ASP A 115 -10.62 7.45 11.63
C ASP A 115 -9.40 6.56 11.89
N LEU A 116 -8.82 5.98 10.82
CA LEU A 116 -7.57 5.20 10.91
C LEU A 116 -6.42 6.03 11.50
N THR A 117 -6.25 7.27 11.03
CA THR A 117 -5.17 8.13 11.52
C THR A 117 -5.36 8.56 12.98
N LYS A 118 -6.59 8.53 13.51
CA LYS A 118 -6.85 8.74 14.94
C LYS A 118 -6.55 7.50 15.79
N LYS A 119 -6.71 6.31 15.22
CA LYS A 119 -6.61 5.03 15.94
C LYS A 119 -5.21 4.42 15.91
N TYR A 120 -4.45 4.66 14.85
CA TYR A 120 -3.17 4.05 14.58
C TYR A 120 -2.10 5.09 14.33
N THR A 121 -0.85 4.78 14.71
CA THR A 121 0.31 5.60 14.36
C THR A 121 0.58 5.53 12.85
N LYS A 122 1.35 6.47 12.33
CA LYS A 122 1.76 6.47 10.92
C LYS A 122 2.59 5.24 10.56
N GLU A 123 3.45 4.80 11.49
CA GLU A 123 4.24 3.58 11.34
C GLU A 123 3.32 2.35 11.23
N GLN A 124 2.30 2.22 12.06
CA GLN A 124 1.32 1.15 11.98
C GLN A 124 0.53 1.19 10.66
N ILE A 125 0.14 2.37 10.19
CA ILE A 125 -0.56 2.53 8.91
C ILE A 125 0.35 2.10 7.75
N MET A 126 1.63 2.49 7.78
CA MET A 126 2.61 2.09 6.77
C MET A 126 2.84 0.58 6.79
N GLU A 127 2.96 -0.02 7.98
CA GLU A 127 3.08 -1.47 8.15
C GLU A 127 1.89 -2.19 7.50
N PHE A 128 0.65 -1.79 7.84
CA PHE A 128 -0.54 -2.39 7.25
C PHE A 128 -0.61 -2.21 5.74
N TYR A 129 -0.28 -1.03 5.24
CA TYR A 129 -0.27 -0.71 3.83
C TYR A 129 0.71 -1.60 3.04
N ILE A 130 1.97 -1.66 3.47
CA ILE A 130 3.04 -2.39 2.76
C ILE A 130 2.76 -3.90 2.73
N ASN A 131 2.11 -4.44 3.74
CA ASN A 131 1.77 -5.86 3.78
C ASN A 131 0.47 -6.22 3.03
N ASP A 132 -0.37 -5.23 2.70
CA ASP A 132 -1.69 -5.45 2.11
C ASP A 132 -1.78 -5.18 0.62
N ILE A 133 -0.92 -4.32 0.09
CA ILE A 133 -1.02 -3.89 -1.31
C ILE A 133 -0.68 -4.98 -2.31
N SER A 134 -1.36 -4.94 -3.45
CA SER A 134 -1.11 -5.84 -4.57
C SER A 134 0.09 -5.38 -5.40
N PHE A 135 1.03 -6.28 -5.63
CA PHE A 135 2.16 -6.12 -6.54
C PHE A 135 1.96 -6.90 -7.87
N ALA A 136 0.73 -7.09 -8.31
CA ALA A 136 0.35 -7.93 -9.44
C ALA A 136 0.67 -9.44 -9.24
N ASN A 137 0.25 -10.29 -10.16
CA ASN A 137 0.57 -11.72 -10.22
C ASN A 137 0.36 -12.48 -8.90
N THR A 138 -0.69 -12.12 -8.15
CA THR A 138 -1.04 -12.71 -6.83
C THR A 138 -0.08 -12.42 -5.70
N TYR A 139 0.93 -11.57 -5.89
CA TYR A 139 1.80 -11.12 -4.80
C TYR A 139 1.15 -9.98 -4.03
N TYR A 140 0.84 -10.23 -2.77
CA TYR A 140 0.34 -9.26 -1.81
C TYR A 140 1.39 -9.00 -0.73
N GLY A 141 1.71 -7.73 -0.52
CA GLY A 141 2.77 -7.30 0.39
C GLY A 141 4.16 -7.32 -0.23
N LEU A 142 5.04 -6.47 0.33
CA LEU A 142 6.39 -6.24 -0.18
C LEU A 142 7.27 -7.49 -0.11
N GLN A 143 7.21 -8.26 0.97
CA GLN A 143 8.04 -9.45 1.13
C GLN A 143 7.69 -10.52 0.09
N ALA A 144 6.40 -10.77 -0.12
CA ALA A 144 5.95 -11.71 -1.14
C ALA A 144 6.38 -11.27 -2.55
N ALA A 145 6.28 -9.98 -2.84
CA ALA A 145 6.73 -9.42 -4.12
C ALA A 145 8.24 -9.51 -4.31
N ALA A 146 9.03 -9.21 -3.27
CA ALA A 146 10.49 -9.32 -3.31
C ALA A 146 10.94 -10.75 -3.61
N ARG A 147 10.35 -11.71 -2.93
CA ARG A 147 10.63 -13.14 -3.15
C ARG A 147 10.17 -13.61 -4.51
N GLY A 148 8.96 -13.22 -4.93
CA GLY A 148 8.37 -13.63 -6.19
C GLY A 148 9.09 -13.09 -7.42
N TYR A 149 9.46 -11.82 -7.42
CA TYR A 149 10.10 -11.18 -8.59
C TYR A 149 11.62 -11.28 -8.59
N PHE A 150 12.26 -11.27 -7.42
CA PHE A 150 13.73 -11.20 -7.32
C PHE A 150 14.36 -12.39 -6.59
N GLY A 151 13.56 -13.27 -5.99
CA GLY A 151 14.09 -14.41 -5.19
C GLY A 151 14.87 -13.95 -3.96
N LYS A 152 14.57 -12.78 -3.40
CA LYS A 152 15.25 -12.13 -2.29
C LYS A 152 14.25 -11.69 -1.23
N ASP A 153 14.70 -11.59 0.01
CA ASP A 153 13.95 -10.89 1.03
C ASP A 153 13.96 -9.37 0.79
N ALA A 154 12.98 -8.67 1.34
CA ALA A 154 12.80 -7.23 1.07
C ALA A 154 14.00 -6.39 1.52
N ASP A 155 14.69 -6.79 2.60
CA ASP A 155 15.89 -6.12 3.12
C ASP A 155 17.15 -6.36 2.27
N GLU A 156 17.14 -7.37 1.41
CA GLU A 156 18.23 -7.68 0.47
C GLU A 156 18.10 -6.95 -0.89
N LEU A 157 16.99 -6.24 -1.10
CA LEU A 157 16.76 -5.52 -2.35
C LEU A 157 17.69 -4.30 -2.50
N SER A 158 18.21 -4.09 -3.70
CA SER A 158 18.84 -2.82 -4.04
C SER A 158 17.81 -1.69 -4.08
N LEU A 159 18.26 -0.43 -3.99
CA LEU A 159 17.39 0.73 -4.12
C LEU A 159 16.59 0.70 -5.45
N SER A 160 17.23 0.32 -6.54
CA SER A 160 16.58 0.20 -7.85
C SER A 160 15.50 -0.90 -7.87
N GLN A 161 15.76 -2.06 -7.26
CA GLN A 161 14.78 -3.14 -7.13
C GLN A 161 13.60 -2.71 -6.25
N THR A 162 13.88 -2.05 -5.14
CA THR A 162 12.84 -1.50 -4.25
C THR A 162 11.95 -0.50 -4.98
N ALA A 163 12.53 0.46 -5.67
CA ALA A 163 11.78 1.45 -6.45
C ALA A 163 10.97 0.81 -7.59
N TYR A 164 11.51 -0.25 -8.22
CA TYR A 164 10.80 -1.01 -9.24
C TYR A 164 9.52 -1.68 -8.66
N LEU A 165 9.63 -2.33 -7.51
CA LEU A 165 8.44 -2.91 -6.85
C LEU A 165 7.44 -1.81 -6.46
N CYS A 166 7.90 -0.71 -5.88
CA CYS A 166 7.02 0.40 -5.47
C CYS A 166 6.29 1.07 -6.66
N ALA A 167 6.72 0.84 -7.90
CA ALA A 167 6.02 1.30 -9.10
C ALA A 167 4.70 0.54 -9.36
N ILE A 168 4.62 -0.73 -8.96
CA ILE A 168 3.56 -1.65 -9.39
C ILE A 168 2.19 -1.35 -8.77
N PRO A 169 2.06 -1.05 -7.46
CA PRO A 169 0.75 -0.94 -6.80
C PRO A 169 -0.17 0.17 -7.31
N ASN A 170 0.38 1.19 -7.96
CA ASN A 170 -0.42 2.28 -8.54
C ASN A 170 -1.40 1.77 -9.61
N SER A 171 -0.95 0.85 -10.46
CA SER A 171 -1.77 0.16 -11.45
C SER A 171 -1.17 -1.23 -11.74
N PRO A 172 -1.52 -2.25 -10.93
CA PRO A 172 -0.88 -3.56 -11.02
C PRO A 172 -1.00 -4.24 -12.38
N THR A 173 -2.05 -3.95 -13.13
CA THR A 173 -2.21 -4.47 -14.50
C THR A 173 -1.28 -3.77 -15.48
N TYR A 174 -1.19 -2.43 -15.42
CA TYR A 174 -0.38 -1.63 -16.34
C TYR A 174 1.13 -1.75 -16.07
N TYR A 175 1.51 -1.87 -14.79
CA TYR A 175 2.89 -2.02 -14.34
C TYR A 175 3.29 -3.48 -14.06
N ASN A 176 2.54 -4.45 -14.59
CA ASN A 176 2.80 -5.88 -14.38
C ASN A 176 4.18 -6.27 -14.94
N PRO A 177 5.12 -6.73 -14.10
CA PRO A 177 6.48 -7.05 -14.54
C PRO A 177 6.58 -8.15 -15.60
N TYR A 178 5.63 -9.08 -15.62
CA TYR A 178 5.63 -10.18 -16.58
C TYR A 178 5.01 -9.80 -17.93
N ARG A 179 4.18 -8.74 -17.96
CA ARG A 179 3.47 -8.31 -19.17
C ARG A 179 4.01 -7.03 -19.76
N HIS A 180 4.39 -6.09 -18.89
CA HIS A 180 4.78 -4.71 -19.26
C HIS A 180 5.97 -4.24 -18.42
N PRO A 181 7.12 -4.94 -18.47
CA PRO A 181 8.28 -4.58 -17.63
C PRO A 181 8.79 -3.17 -17.88
N GLU A 182 8.68 -2.66 -19.12
CA GLU A 182 9.09 -1.31 -19.51
C GLU A 182 8.30 -0.21 -18.79
N ASN A 183 7.01 -0.43 -18.54
CA ASN A 183 6.17 0.53 -17.83
C ASN A 183 6.63 0.69 -16.38
N ALA A 184 6.91 -0.43 -15.71
CA ALA A 184 7.43 -0.43 -14.34
C ALA A 184 8.83 0.21 -14.26
N LEU A 185 9.68 0.01 -15.27
CA LEU A 185 11.01 0.65 -15.36
C LEU A 185 10.91 2.17 -15.47
N THR A 186 10.02 2.67 -16.32
CA THR A 186 9.80 4.13 -16.47
C THR A 186 9.33 4.76 -15.15
N ARG A 187 8.39 4.11 -14.46
CA ARG A 187 7.90 4.61 -13.18
C ARG A 187 8.94 4.46 -12.07
N ARG A 188 9.77 3.42 -12.08
CA ARG A 188 10.92 3.27 -11.18
C ARG A 188 11.84 4.47 -11.27
N ASP A 189 12.20 4.91 -12.49
CA ASP A 189 13.09 6.04 -12.69
C ASP A 189 12.49 7.32 -12.11
N LYS A 190 11.20 7.55 -12.32
CA LYS A 190 10.46 8.65 -11.68
C LYS A 190 10.49 8.58 -10.15
N ILE A 191 10.33 7.39 -9.56
CA ILE A 191 10.41 7.20 -8.10
C ILE A 191 11.79 7.58 -7.58
N LEU A 192 12.85 7.11 -8.27
CA LEU A 192 14.22 7.42 -7.89
C LEU A 192 14.52 8.92 -7.97
N GLU A 193 13.99 9.62 -8.98
CA GLU A 193 14.07 11.08 -9.08
C GLU A 193 13.33 11.79 -7.94
N ASP A 194 12.15 11.29 -7.59
CA ASP A 194 11.31 11.87 -6.54
C ASP A 194 11.84 11.61 -5.10
N MET A 195 12.77 10.67 -4.94
CA MET A 195 13.45 10.37 -3.67
C MET A 195 14.67 11.26 -3.41
N LEU A 196 15.20 11.96 -4.43
CA LEU A 196 16.31 12.90 -4.32
C LEU A 196 15.85 14.25 -3.77
#